data_b9e82bf6b43fc7d57b83999666d35789
#
_entry.id   b9e82bf6b43fc7d57b83999666d35789
#
_cell.length_a   1.000
_cell.length_b   1.000
_cell.length_c   1.000
_cell.angle_alpha   90.00
_cell.angle_beta   90.00
_cell.angle_gamma   90.00
#
_symmetry.space_group_name_H-M   'P 1'
#
loop_
_entity.id
_entity.type
_entity.pdbx_description
1 polymer ?
#
loop_
_entity_poly.entity_id
_entity_poly.type
_entity_poly.pdbx_seq_one_letter_code
_entity_poly.pdbx_strand_id
1 'polypeptide(L)'
;PDVLGDRLGKLQAAFAQAQKEWDYQGGYTAVYPIKVNQHQGVAGTLASHHGEGFGLEAGSKPELMAVLALSRPGGLIVCNGYKDREYIRLALIGRKLGLQTFIVIEKPSELALVIEESRALGVKPGLGVRMRLATLGAGKWQNSGGDKAKFGLSPRQVLDLWKQLRDVGLQDTLNLLHFHMGSQISNVRDIANGMREATRYF
;
A
#
# COMPACT_ATOMS: atom_id res chain seq x y z
N PRO A 1 -4.23 -25.11 -1.44
CA PRO A 1 -5.17 -24.10 -1.96
C PRO A 1 -6.28 -23.80 -0.96
N ASP A 2 -6.98 -24.82 -0.48
CA ASP A 2 -8.18 -24.67 0.36
C ASP A 2 -7.92 -23.94 1.68
N VAL A 3 -6.79 -24.21 2.33
CA VAL A 3 -6.40 -23.55 3.58
C VAL A 3 -6.15 -22.04 3.37
N LEU A 4 -5.53 -21.64 2.25
CA LEU A 4 -5.28 -20.24 1.95
C LEU A 4 -6.59 -19.48 1.73
N GLY A 5 -7.51 -20.06 0.95
CA GLY A 5 -8.84 -19.50 0.72
C GLY A 5 -9.65 -19.38 2.02
N ASP A 6 -9.67 -20.42 2.86
CA ASP A 6 -10.34 -20.41 4.17
C ASP A 6 -9.79 -19.29 5.08
N ARG A 7 -8.47 -19.14 5.16
CA ARG A 7 -7.85 -18.12 6.01
C ARG A 7 -8.16 -16.69 5.56
N LEU A 8 -8.13 -16.46 4.25
CA LEU A 8 -8.48 -15.15 3.73
C LEU A 8 -9.98 -14.86 3.89
N GLY A 9 -10.84 -15.85 3.66
CA GLY A 9 -12.28 -15.72 3.92
C GLY A 9 -12.58 -15.39 5.38
N LYS A 10 -11.92 -16.05 6.33
CA LYS A 10 -12.05 -15.73 7.76
C LYS A 10 -11.59 -14.31 8.11
N LEU A 11 -10.49 -13.85 7.51
CA LEU A 11 -10.02 -12.48 7.70
C LEU A 11 -11.03 -11.46 7.16
N GLN A 12 -11.52 -11.65 5.96
CA GLN A 12 -12.55 -10.79 5.35
C GLN A 12 -13.84 -10.79 6.15
N ALA A 13 -14.29 -11.95 6.63
CA ALA A 13 -15.50 -12.07 7.48
C ALA A 13 -15.35 -11.33 8.80
N ALA A 14 -14.17 -11.38 9.44
CA ALA A 14 -13.91 -10.66 10.68
C ALA A 14 -13.99 -9.13 10.50
N PHE A 15 -13.43 -8.60 9.38
CA PHE A 15 -13.56 -7.19 9.06
C PHE A 15 -14.99 -6.80 8.70
N ALA A 16 -15.70 -7.62 7.93
CA ALA A 16 -17.10 -7.37 7.60
C ALA A 16 -18.01 -7.34 8.85
N GLN A 17 -17.76 -8.23 9.80
CA GLN A 17 -18.44 -8.20 11.09
C GLN A 17 -18.15 -6.91 11.85
N ALA A 18 -16.90 -6.50 11.97
CA ALA A 18 -16.52 -5.27 12.65
C ALA A 18 -17.12 -4.02 11.97
N GLN A 19 -17.13 -3.96 10.64
CA GLN A 19 -17.78 -2.89 9.88
C GLN A 19 -19.26 -2.78 10.24
N LYS A 20 -19.97 -3.89 10.33
CA LYS A 20 -21.37 -3.93 10.71
C LYS A 20 -21.60 -3.51 12.16
N GLU A 21 -20.76 -3.98 13.09
CA GLU A 21 -20.88 -3.66 14.53
C GLU A 21 -20.67 -2.17 14.80
N TRP A 22 -19.79 -1.51 14.03
CA TRP A 22 -19.42 -0.11 14.22
C TRP A 22 -20.06 0.83 13.20
N ASP A 23 -21.01 0.36 12.40
CA ASP A 23 -21.64 1.13 11.30
C ASP A 23 -20.62 1.84 10.41
N TYR A 24 -19.49 1.17 10.12
CA TYR A 24 -18.42 1.73 9.32
C TYR A 24 -18.76 1.63 7.82
N GLN A 25 -18.84 2.77 7.15
CA GLN A 25 -19.26 2.86 5.75
C GLN A 25 -18.14 2.61 4.72
N GLY A 26 -16.89 2.52 5.17
CA GLY A 26 -15.75 2.23 4.30
C GLY A 26 -15.63 0.75 3.96
N GLY A 27 -14.95 0.44 2.85
CA GLY A 27 -14.65 -0.93 2.44
C GLY A 27 -13.44 -1.52 3.17
N TYR A 28 -13.26 -2.83 3.03
CA TYR A 28 -12.04 -3.55 3.42
C TYR A 28 -11.49 -4.31 2.22
N THR A 29 -10.21 -4.17 1.98
CA THR A 29 -9.49 -4.93 0.94
C THR A 29 -8.25 -5.57 1.56
N ALA A 30 -8.16 -6.89 1.53
CA ALA A 30 -6.97 -7.61 1.94
C ALA A 30 -5.88 -7.43 0.88
N VAL A 31 -4.68 -7.02 1.27
CA VAL A 31 -3.55 -6.86 0.35
C VAL A 31 -2.44 -7.82 0.75
N TYR A 32 -2.08 -8.73 -0.16
CA TYR A 32 -1.05 -9.74 0.08
C TYR A 32 0.31 -9.25 -0.41
N PRO A 33 1.31 -9.11 0.50
CA PRO A 33 2.68 -8.78 0.12
C PRO A 33 3.35 -10.00 -0.53
N ILE A 34 3.70 -9.91 -1.82
CA ILE A 34 4.24 -11.06 -2.55
C ILE A 34 5.56 -11.58 -1.98
N LYS A 35 6.32 -10.74 -1.30
CA LYS A 35 7.57 -11.10 -0.61
C LYS A 35 7.41 -12.19 0.46
N VAL A 36 6.21 -12.37 1.00
CA VAL A 36 5.93 -13.39 2.04
C VAL A 36 6.11 -14.79 1.46
N ASN A 37 5.54 -15.04 0.28
CA ASN A 37 5.77 -16.26 -0.49
C ASN A 37 5.47 -15.99 -1.98
N GLN A 38 6.52 -15.97 -2.79
CA GLN A 38 6.45 -15.65 -4.22
C GLN A 38 6.10 -16.84 -5.09
N HIS A 39 5.92 -18.03 -4.50
CA HIS A 39 5.58 -19.23 -5.26
C HIS A 39 4.26 -19.01 -6.01
N GLN A 40 4.29 -19.26 -7.34
CA GLN A 40 3.14 -19.02 -8.23
C GLN A 40 1.87 -19.71 -7.73
N GLY A 41 1.97 -20.95 -7.24
CA GLY A 41 0.83 -21.69 -6.68
C GLY A 41 0.21 -21.02 -5.47
N VAL A 42 0.97 -20.29 -4.65
CA VAL A 42 0.46 -19.55 -3.49
C VAL A 42 -0.15 -18.22 -3.94
N ALA A 43 0.65 -17.39 -4.60
CA ALA A 43 0.23 -16.05 -5.04
C ALA A 43 -0.92 -16.13 -6.06
N GLY A 44 -0.85 -17.07 -7.01
CA GLY A 44 -1.89 -17.30 -8.00
C GLY A 44 -3.20 -17.82 -7.38
N THR A 45 -3.12 -18.72 -6.39
CA THR A 45 -4.31 -19.18 -5.64
C THR A 45 -4.98 -18.00 -4.95
N LEU A 46 -4.22 -17.16 -4.22
CA LEU A 46 -4.77 -15.99 -3.56
C LEU A 46 -5.36 -15.00 -4.57
N ALA A 47 -4.68 -14.74 -5.68
CA ALA A 47 -5.16 -13.83 -6.71
C ALA A 47 -6.39 -14.35 -7.48
N SER A 48 -6.56 -15.67 -7.61
CA SER A 48 -7.68 -16.27 -8.34
C SER A 48 -8.95 -16.42 -7.52
N HIS A 49 -8.85 -16.61 -6.21
CA HIS A 49 -9.99 -16.86 -5.33
C HIS A 49 -10.75 -15.59 -4.95
N HIS A 50 -10.18 -14.43 -5.18
CA HIS A 50 -10.70 -13.20 -4.61
C HIS A 50 -10.87 -12.16 -5.70
N GLY A 51 -12.11 -11.98 -6.13
CA GLY A 51 -12.53 -10.88 -6.98
C GLY A 51 -12.37 -9.51 -6.29
N GLU A 52 -13.44 -8.77 -6.17
CA GLU A 52 -13.47 -7.51 -5.43
C GLU A 52 -13.09 -7.70 -3.96
N GLY A 53 -12.19 -6.87 -3.43
CA GLY A 53 -11.77 -6.94 -2.02
C GLY A 53 -10.43 -7.65 -1.76
N PHE A 54 -9.64 -7.91 -2.81
CA PHE A 54 -8.28 -8.43 -2.70
C PHE A 54 -7.30 -7.65 -3.58
N GLY A 55 -6.08 -7.45 -3.08
CA GLY A 55 -4.99 -6.80 -3.80
C GLY A 55 -3.65 -7.46 -3.53
N LEU A 56 -2.65 -7.04 -4.28
CA LEU A 56 -1.26 -7.48 -4.14
C LEU A 56 -0.36 -6.30 -3.79
N GLU A 57 0.72 -6.56 -3.05
CA GLU A 57 1.75 -5.57 -2.75
C GLU A 57 3.09 -6.03 -3.34
N ALA A 58 3.83 -5.08 -3.90
CA ALA A 58 5.18 -5.27 -4.39
C ALA A 58 6.14 -4.24 -3.79
N GLY A 59 7.30 -4.68 -3.34
CA GLY A 59 8.35 -3.83 -2.76
C GLY A 59 9.62 -3.71 -3.62
N SER A 60 9.64 -4.32 -4.81
CA SER A 60 10.77 -4.29 -5.74
C SER A 60 10.30 -4.45 -7.20
N LYS A 61 11.15 -4.10 -8.17
CA LYS A 61 10.83 -4.26 -9.60
C LYS A 61 10.48 -5.71 -10.00
N PRO A 62 11.26 -6.73 -9.62
CA PRO A 62 10.91 -8.11 -9.94
C PRO A 62 9.57 -8.53 -9.32
N GLU A 63 9.30 -8.11 -8.09
CA GLU A 63 8.01 -8.36 -7.45
C GLU A 63 6.86 -7.67 -8.19
N LEU A 64 7.04 -6.42 -8.62
CA LEU A 64 6.03 -5.70 -9.39
C LEU A 64 5.75 -6.38 -10.73
N MET A 65 6.77 -6.88 -11.43
CA MET A 65 6.59 -7.64 -12.67
C MET A 65 5.75 -8.91 -12.44
N ALA A 66 6.03 -9.66 -11.37
CA ALA A 66 5.26 -10.85 -11.01
C ALA A 66 3.81 -10.50 -10.65
N VAL A 67 3.62 -9.43 -9.86
CA VAL A 67 2.29 -8.96 -9.46
C VAL A 67 1.47 -8.47 -10.66
N LEU A 68 2.07 -7.74 -11.61
CA LEU A 68 1.41 -7.32 -12.84
C LEU A 68 0.96 -8.52 -13.67
N ALA A 69 1.78 -9.58 -13.75
CA ALA A 69 1.44 -10.80 -14.48
C ALA A 69 0.30 -11.62 -13.82
N LEU A 70 0.16 -11.53 -12.50
CA LEU A 70 -0.88 -12.23 -11.74
C LEU A 70 -2.20 -11.44 -11.64
N SER A 71 -2.14 -10.12 -11.83
CA SER A 71 -3.29 -9.24 -11.63
C SER A 71 -4.22 -9.23 -12.84
N ARG A 72 -5.52 -9.06 -12.56
CA ARG A 72 -6.55 -8.87 -13.60
C ARG A 72 -6.94 -7.39 -13.69
N PRO A 73 -7.50 -6.93 -14.80
CA PRO A 73 -8.05 -5.57 -14.91
C PRO A 73 -8.95 -5.24 -13.71
N GLY A 74 -8.80 -4.03 -13.16
CA GLY A 74 -9.46 -3.61 -11.91
C GLY A 74 -8.75 -4.04 -10.63
N GLY A 75 -7.76 -4.93 -10.70
CA GLY A 75 -7.00 -5.41 -9.54
C GLY A 75 -6.20 -4.31 -8.85
N LEU A 76 -6.22 -4.33 -7.51
CA LEU A 76 -5.47 -3.41 -6.66
C LEU A 76 -4.02 -3.85 -6.51
N ILE A 77 -3.08 -2.92 -6.75
CA ILE A 77 -1.65 -3.12 -6.49
C ILE A 77 -1.11 -1.96 -5.65
N VAL A 78 -0.50 -2.30 -4.52
CA VAL A 78 0.22 -1.34 -3.67
C VAL A 78 1.72 -1.46 -3.94
N CYS A 79 2.32 -0.37 -4.41
CA CYS A 79 3.72 -0.29 -4.79
C CYS A 79 4.54 0.38 -3.68
N ASN A 80 5.19 -0.43 -2.85
CA ASN A 80 6.06 -0.01 -1.75
C ASN A 80 7.55 -0.16 -2.11
N GLY A 81 8.43 0.08 -1.14
CA GLY A 81 9.88 -0.07 -1.28
C GLY A 81 10.55 1.06 -2.05
N TYR A 82 11.83 0.88 -2.36
CA TYR A 82 12.61 1.85 -3.13
C TYR A 82 12.16 1.90 -4.59
N LYS A 83 11.89 3.09 -5.06
CA LYS A 83 11.38 3.31 -6.41
C LYS A 83 12.39 4.10 -7.21
N ASP A 84 12.93 3.46 -8.24
CA ASP A 84 13.62 4.14 -9.32
C ASP A 84 12.64 4.46 -10.47
N ARG A 85 13.15 5.09 -11.50
CA ARG A 85 12.37 5.52 -12.67
C ARG A 85 11.63 4.35 -13.33
N GLU A 86 12.30 3.22 -13.52
CA GLU A 86 11.70 2.05 -14.18
C GLU A 86 10.61 1.41 -13.32
N TYR A 87 10.78 1.36 -12.01
CA TYR A 87 9.73 0.89 -11.10
C TYR A 87 8.47 1.73 -11.23
N ILE A 88 8.63 3.07 -11.15
CA ILE A 88 7.52 4.03 -11.28
C ILE A 88 6.84 3.87 -12.64
N ARG A 89 7.64 3.75 -13.71
CA ARG A 89 7.14 3.56 -15.06
C ARG A 89 6.32 2.28 -15.21
N LEU A 90 6.78 1.16 -14.64
CA LEU A 90 6.03 -0.11 -14.61
C LEU A 90 4.69 0.04 -13.86
N ALA A 91 4.67 0.70 -12.72
CA ALA A 91 3.44 0.94 -11.98
C ALA A 91 2.44 1.79 -12.78
N LEU A 92 2.90 2.82 -13.49
CA LEU A 92 2.07 3.65 -14.36
C LEU A 92 1.57 2.86 -15.60
N ILE A 93 2.40 1.98 -16.16
CA ILE A 93 1.97 1.06 -17.24
C ILE A 93 0.85 0.15 -16.71
N GLY A 94 0.95 -0.37 -15.47
CA GLY A 94 -0.12 -1.11 -14.83
C GLY A 94 -1.46 -0.36 -14.84
N ARG A 95 -1.44 0.95 -14.59
CA ARG A 95 -2.65 1.78 -14.69
C ARG A 95 -3.19 1.86 -16.11
N LYS A 96 -2.31 1.98 -17.11
CA LYS A 96 -2.71 1.92 -18.53
C LYS A 96 -3.40 0.61 -18.90
N LEU A 97 -3.01 -0.49 -18.25
CA LEU A 97 -3.61 -1.81 -18.43
C LEU A 97 -4.91 -1.99 -17.61
N GLY A 98 -5.41 -0.94 -16.97
CA GLY A 98 -6.66 -0.97 -16.21
C GLY A 98 -6.52 -1.48 -14.77
N LEU A 99 -5.31 -1.55 -14.22
CA LEU A 99 -5.05 -1.91 -12.83
C LEU A 99 -5.15 -0.68 -11.92
N GLN A 100 -5.54 -0.89 -10.66
CA GLN A 100 -5.56 0.15 -9.64
C GLN A 100 -4.22 0.17 -8.90
N THR A 101 -3.17 0.72 -9.52
CA THR A 101 -1.86 0.82 -8.88
C THR A 101 -1.76 2.07 -8.02
N PHE A 102 -1.30 1.91 -6.79
CA PHE A 102 -0.94 3.00 -5.87
C PHE A 102 0.57 3.02 -5.64
N ILE A 103 1.23 4.10 -6.07
CA ILE A 103 2.66 4.33 -5.82
C ILE A 103 2.77 5.01 -4.46
N VAL A 104 3.27 4.29 -3.46
CA VAL A 104 3.42 4.79 -2.09
C VAL A 104 4.73 5.56 -1.96
N ILE A 105 4.67 6.87 -1.82
CA ILE A 105 5.84 7.72 -1.64
C ILE A 105 6.44 7.48 -0.26
N GLU A 106 7.67 7.01 -0.23
CA GLU A 106 8.44 6.74 1.00
C GLU A 106 9.59 7.74 1.21
N LYS A 107 9.97 8.46 0.14
CA LYS A 107 11.01 9.51 0.14
C LYS A 107 10.52 10.72 -0.65
N PRO A 108 10.82 11.95 -0.21
CA PRO A 108 10.43 13.16 -0.95
C PRO A 108 10.93 13.19 -2.40
N SER A 109 12.12 12.63 -2.66
CA SER A 109 12.72 12.58 -4.00
C SER A 109 11.96 11.71 -5.01
N GLU A 110 11.11 10.78 -4.57
CA GLU A 110 10.33 9.92 -5.45
C GLU A 110 9.23 10.70 -6.19
N LEU A 111 8.70 11.77 -5.57
CA LEU A 111 7.61 12.54 -6.16
C LEU A 111 7.96 13.17 -7.50
N ALA A 112 9.16 13.74 -7.62
CA ALA A 112 9.60 14.36 -8.87
C ALA A 112 9.62 13.34 -10.02
N LEU A 113 10.15 12.14 -9.77
CA LEU A 113 10.17 11.05 -10.75
C LEU A 113 8.75 10.62 -11.15
N VAL A 114 7.83 10.54 -10.19
CA VAL A 114 6.43 10.19 -10.49
C VAL A 114 5.77 11.24 -11.39
N ILE A 115 5.97 12.53 -11.10
CA ILE A 115 5.43 13.61 -11.91
C ILE A 115 5.99 13.58 -13.34
N GLU A 116 7.31 13.39 -13.49
CA GLU A 116 7.97 13.30 -14.79
C GLU A 116 7.42 12.12 -15.61
N GLU A 117 7.41 10.91 -15.05
CA GLU A 117 6.96 9.70 -15.74
C GLU A 117 5.45 9.72 -16.04
N SER A 118 4.65 10.28 -15.12
CA SER A 118 3.22 10.49 -15.31
C SER A 118 2.95 11.37 -16.55
N ARG A 119 3.69 12.48 -16.68
CA ARG A 119 3.60 13.38 -17.85
C ARG A 119 4.08 12.69 -19.12
N ALA A 120 5.23 12.00 -19.06
CA ALA A 120 5.81 11.32 -20.23
C ALA A 120 4.90 10.22 -20.77
N LEU A 121 4.18 9.50 -19.92
CA LEU A 121 3.26 8.43 -20.31
C LEU A 121 1.82 8.91 -20.56
N GLY A 122 1.50 10.16 -20.20
CA GLY A 122 0.11 10.68 -20.24
C GLY A 122 -0.82 9.89 -19.31
N VAL A 123 -0.35 9.47 -18.15
CA VAL A 123 -1.10 8.65 -17.19
C VAL A 123 -1.20 9.35 -15.86
N LYS A 124 -2.43 9.55 -15.36
CA LYS A 124 -2.65 10.08 -14.02
C LYS A 124 -2.28 9.02 -12.97
N PRO A 125 -1.34 9.28 -12.04
CA PRO A 125 -0.91 8.29 -11.06
C PRO A 125 -2.00 8.04 -10.00
N GLY A 126 -2.00 6.89 -9.35
CA GLY A 126 -2.59 6.69 -8.05
C GLY A 126 -1.47 6.81 -7.01
N LEU A 127 -1.64 7.68 -6.03
CA LEU A 127 -0.59 7.96 -5.05
C LEU A 127 -1.01 7.56 -3.64
N GLY A 128 -0.04 7.03 -2.94
CA GLY A 128 -0.06 6.91 -1.49
C GLY A 128 1.11 7.65 -0.88
N VAL A 129 1.03 7.91 0.40
CA VAL A 129 2.14 8.43 1.19
C VAL A 129 2.38 7.52 2.38
N ARG A 130 3.63 7.10 2.57
CA ARG A 130 4.02 6.37 3.78
C ARG A 130 4.43 7.37 4.86
N MET A 131 3.66 7.38 5.93
CA MET A 131 3.96 8.19 7.10
C MET A 131 4.76 7.39 8.13
N ARG A 132 5.58 8.10 8.89
CA ARG A 132 6.21 7.57 10.10
C ARG A 132 5.28 7.77 11.28
N LEU A 133 4.96 6.69 11.99
CA LEU A 133 4.26 6.77 13.26
C LEU A 133 5.26 7.01 14.39
N ALA A 134 4.89 7.86 15.34
CA ALA A 134 5.64 8.03 16.60
C ALA A 134 5.43 6.84 17.54
N THR A 135 4.26 6.20 17.46
CA THR A 135 3.93 5.00 18.23
C THR A 135 4.84 3.84 17.83
N LEU A 136 5.67 3.40 18.77
CA LEU A 136 6.55 2.25 18.60
C LEU A 136 5.74 0.96 18.82
N GLY A 137 5.72 0.08 17.83
CA GLY A 137 5.24 -1.29 18.03
C GLY A 137 6.23 -2.08 18.89
N ALA A 138 5.74 -2.85 19.87
CA ALA A 138 6.54 -3.67 20.78
C ALA A 138 7.05 -4.97 20.14
N GLY A 139 7.46 -4.96 18.87
CA GLY A 139 7.95 -6.14 18.16
C GLY A 139 9.48 -6.25 18.12
N LYS A 140 10.00 -7.44 17.72
CA LYS A 140 11.45 -7.72 17.57
C LYS A 140 12.20 -6.74 16.64
N TRP A 141 11.48 -5.93 15.87
CA TRP A 141 11.99 -4.95 14.90
C TRP A 141 11.64 -3.51 15.30
N GLN A 142 11.73 -3.16 16.58
CA GLN A 142 11.45 -1.81 17.11
C GLN A 142 12.19 -0.68 16.37
N ASN A 143 13.33 -0.97 15.74
CA ASN A 143 14.13 0.00 14.99
C ASN A 143 13.62 0.28 13.57
N SER A 144 12.56 -0.38 13.09
CA SER A 144 11.97 -0.15 11.77
C SER A 144 10.79 0.83 11.78
N GLY A 145 10.32 1.24 12.95
CA GLY A 145 9.27 2.24 13.17
C GLY A 145 9.76 3.46 13.98
N GLY A 146 8.91 4.45 14.18
CA GLY A 146 9.20 5.66 14.96
C GLY A 146 10.03 6.71 14.19
N ASP A 147 10.42 7.79 14.86
CA ASP A 147 11.14 8.94 14.28
C ASP A 147 12.47 8.57 13.61
N LYS A 148 13.08 7.47 14.01
CA LYS A 148 14.36 6.95 13.45
C LYS A 148 14.14 5.95 12.30
N ALA A 149 12.91 5.73 11.86
CA ALA A 149 12.63 4.84 10.73
C ALA A 149 13.32 5.32 9.46
N LYS A 150 13.96 4.39 8.73
CA LYS A 150 14.64 4.68 7.46
C LYS A 150 13.67 5.12 6.36
N PHE A 151 12.37 4.80 6.50
CA PHE A 151 11.34 4.98 5.47
C PHE A 151 10.16 5.76 6.02
N GLY A 152 9.48 6.42 5.11
CA GLY A 152 8.31 7.20 5.41
C GLY A 152 8.61 8.66 5.70
N LEU A 153 7.59 9.48 5.60
CA LEU A 153 7.64 10.92 5.71
C LEU A 153 7.18 11.38 7.09
N SER A 154 7.77 12.48 7.56
CA SER A 154 7.25 13.23 8.71
C SER A 154 5.98 14.00 8.31
N PRO A 155 5.16 14.46 9.29
CA PRO A 155 3.97 15.27 9.01
C PRO A 155 4.27 16.49 8.13
N ARG A 156 5.37 17.19 8.39
CA ARG A 156 5.82 18.33 7.58
C ARG A 156 6.09 17.93 6.13
N GLN A 157 6.80 16.82 5.93
CA GLN A 157 7.11 16.32 4.58
C GLN A 157 5.85 15.88 3.82
N VAL A 158 4.84 15.34 4.51
CA VAL A 158 3.54 15.00 3.91
C VAL A 158 2.82 16.27 3.43
N LEU A 159 2.80 17.32 4.26
CA LEU A 159 2.21 18.61 3.87
C LEU A 159 2.97 19.26 2.70
N ASP A 160 4.29 19.19 2.69
CA ASP A 160 5.10 19.75 1.60
C ASP A 160 4.89 18.96 0.30
N LEU A 161 4.74 17.63 0.38
CA LEU A 161 4.38 16.77 -0.74
C LEU A 161 2.99 17.14 -1.29
N TRP A 162 2.00 17.31 -0.42
CA TRP A 162 0.65 17.70 -0.83
C TRP A 162 0.64 19.05 -1.55
N LYS A 163 1.40 20.05 -1.05
CA LYS A 163 1.55 21.35 -1.72
C LYS A 163 2.13 21.21 -3.12
N GLN A 164 3.20 20.42 -3.27
CA GLN A 164 3.81 20.16 -4.57
C GLN A 164 2.81 19.49 -5.54
N LEU A 165 2.02 18.52 -5.08
CA LEU A 165 0.96 17.90 -5.89
C LEU A 165 -0.10 18.92 -6.31
N ARG A 166 -0.52 19.80 -5.40
CA ARG A 166 -1.47 20.87 -5.70
C ARG A 166 -0.93 21.82 -6.77
N ASP A 167 0.32 22.23 -6.64
CA ASP A 167 0.96 23.18 -7.55
C ASP A 167 1.09 22.63 -8.99
N VAL A 168 1.03 21.31 -9.17
CA VAL A 168 1.02 20.63 -10.48
C VAL A 168 -0.35 20.05 -10.87
N GLY A 169 -1.40 20.30 -10.08
CA GLY A 169 -2.77 19.87 -10.36
C GLY A 169 -3.01 18.36 -10.17
N LEU A 170 -2.23 17.70 -9.29
CA LEU A 170 -2.32 16.27 -9.02
C LEU A 170 -2.76 15.96 -7.59
N GLN A 171 -3.25 16.92 -6.81
CA GLN A 171 -3.63 16.74 -5.40
C GLN A 171 -4.71 15.66 -5.21
N ASP A 172 -5.60 15.50 -6.17
CA ASP A 172 -6.68 14.52 -6.16
C ASP A 172 -6.21 13.07 -6.43
N THR A 173 -4.94 12.90 -6.73
CA THR A 173 -4.34 11.57 -6.91
C THR A 173 -3.83 10.94 -5.63
N LEU A 174 -3.68 11.72 -4.55
CA LEU A 174 -3.23 11.24 -3.24
C LEU A 174 -4.42 10.71 -2.44
N ASN A 175 -4.65 9.40 -2.53
CA ASN A 175 -5.84 8.73 -2.00
C ASN A 175 -5.51 7.58 -1.03
N LEU A 176 -4.22 7.37 -0.70
CA LEU A 176 -3.79 6.30 0.17
C LEU A 176 -2.82 6.84 1.23
N LEU A 177 -3.17 6.63 2.50
CA LEU A 177 -2.26 6.78 3.62
C LEU A 177 -1.72 5.41 4.02
N HIS A 178 -0.42 5.24 4.00
CA HIS A 178 0.25 4.00 4.35
C HIS A 178 1.11 4.18 5.59
N PHE A 179 1.17 3.18 6.45
CA PHE A 179 2.12 3.11 7.55
C PHE A 179 2.52 1.66 7.82
N HIS A 180 3.66 1.49 8.47
CA HIS A 180 4.18 0.18 8.86
C HIS A 180 4.54 0.19 10.33
N MET A 181 3.90 -0.68 11.10
CA MET A 181 4.07 -0.76 12.55
C MET A 181 5.14 -1.76 12.98
N GLY A 182 5.72 -2.48 12.04
CA GLY A 182 6.63 -3.59 12.28
C GLY A 182 6.02 -4.93 11.86
N SER A 183 6.80 -6.00 11.99
CA SER A 183 6.34 -7.36 11.73
C SER A 183 6.18 -8.13 13.02
N GLN A 184 5.35 -9.19 12.99
CA GLN A 184 5.09 -10.07 14.15
C GLN A 184 4.57 -9.32 15.38
N ILE A 185 3.62 -8.41 15.20
CA ILE A 185 2.97 -7.69 16.29
C ILE A 185 2.13 -8.69 17.09
N SER A 186 2.50 -8.90 18.33
CA SER A 186 1.83 -9.86 19.23
C SER A 186 0.67 -9.24 20.02
N ASN A 187 0.62 -7.90 20.11
CA ASN A 187 -0.39 -7.21 20.93
C ASN A 187 -1.34 -6.40 20.04
N VAL A 188 -2.61 -6.76 20.04
CA VAL A 188 -3.67 -6.08 19.28
C VAL A 188 -3.81 -4.60 19.68
N ARG A 189 -3.51 -4.24 20.94
CA ARG A 189 -3.55 -2.83 21.40
C ARG A 189 -2.56 -1.95 20.63
N ASP A 190 -1.41 -2.49 20.22
CA ASP A 190 -0.43 -1.73 19.45
C ASP A 190 -0.99 -1.37 18.07
N ILE A 191 -1.76 -2.29 17.46
CA ILE A 191 -2.46 -2.02 16.19
C ILE A 191 -3.48 -0.89 16.39
N ALA A 192 -4.30 -0.95 17.45
CA ALA A 192 -5.28 0.09 17.74
C ALA A 192 -4.62 1.46 18.00
N ASN A 193 -3.49 1.50 18.71
CA ASN A 193 -2.75 2.73 18.96
C ASN A 193 -2.17 3.33 17.66
N GLY A 194 -1.58 2.50 16.81
CA GLY A 194 -1.09 2.94 15.50
C GLY A 194 -2.21 3.47 14.62
N MET A 195 -3.37 2.83 14.62
CA MET A 195 -4.55 3.32 13.88
C MET A 195 -5.03 4.66 14.43
N ARG A 196 -5.10 4.85 15.75
CA ARG A 196 -5.46 6.15 16.35
C ARG A 196 -4.49 7.28 15.97
N GLU A 197 -3.21 6.97 15.87
CA GLU A 197 -2.23 7.95 15.38
C GLU A 197 -2.44 8.25 13.90
N ALA A 198 -2.58 7.21 13.08
CA ALA A 198 -2.75 7.35 11.63
C ALA A 198 -4.01 8.17 11.27
N THR A 199 -5.12 7.97 11.96
CA THR A 199 -6.38 8.72 11.70
C THR A 199 -6.29 10.22 11.98
N ARG A 200 -5.27 10.70 12.68
CA ARG A 200 -5.06 12.16 12.86
C ARG A 200 -4.51 12.86 11.62
N TYR A 201 -4.09 12.10 10.62
CA TYR A 201 -3.58 12.65 9.35
C TYR A 201 -4.66 12.73 8.27
N PHE A 202 -5.83 12.20 8.54
CA PHE A 202 -7.04 12.39 7.74
C PHE A 202 -7.77 13.64 8.21
#